data_11f30d44f0b19fcae15b140e906766dc
#
_entry.id   11f30d44f0b19fcae15b140e906766dc
#
_cell.length_a   1.000
_cell.length_b   1.000
_cell.length_c   1.000
_cell.angle_alpha   90.00
_cell.angle_beta   90.00
_cell.angle_gamma   90.00
#
_symmetry.space_group_name_H-M   'P 1'
#
loop_
_entity.id
_entity.type
_entity.pdbx_description
1 polymer ?
#
loop_
_entity_poly.entity_id
_entity_poly.type
_entity_poly.pdbx_seq_one_letter_code
_entity_poly.pdbx_strand_id
1 'polypeptide(L)'
;MESKRILILRLSAAGDVIRTLPSIKFLKERRPSVSITWIVEEPSHALLKSQPEIDRVILFPRKRWAQGIKSLKGMWGTIGEMVKFVKDLRKQRFDIVLDFHGILKSGILSFFSGSPVRIGYERRSTKEGNYLFSNVKVKLPKERISRFQRNFLLLRGMGLEVRNPQYRLTIPPEDQRPIELFFNAFSPSANRPWIAIHPGTSSKAIFKRWMPDQYARLADRLVQELHATILFTRGEEELEGVEVIRKEMKEPSLLAPETRSLTQLGEVYRRCNLYIGGDTGPMHIASLMGTPVAVIYGPTDPVENEPFGKHIKIRKEVGCNPCRNRSCKELKCLKAIQGEDVFKATKEILGITI
;
A
#
# COMPACT_ATOMS: atom_id res chain seq x y z
N MET A 1 9.96 7.23 -33.30
CA MET A 1 10.71 6.49 -32.23
C MET A 1 9.88 5.28 -31.86
N GLU A 2 10.42 4.07 -31.98
CA GLU A 2 9.71 2.86 -31.57
C GLU A 2 9.32 2.94 -30.08
N SER A 3 8.09 2.53 -29.80
CA SER A 3 7.55 2.47 -28.42
C SER A 3 8.33 1.44 -27.62
N LYS A 4 9.09 1.88 -26.59
CA LYS A 4 9.83 0.96 -25.71
C LYS A 4 8.88 0.15 -24.83
N ARG A 5 9.11 -1.15 -24.75
CA ARG A 5 8.37 -2.08 -23.91
C ARG A 5 9.08 -2.24 -22.56
N ILE A 6 8.41 -1.84 -21.48
CA ILE A 6 8.97 -1.86 -20.12
C ILE A 6 8.27 -2.93 -19.29
N LEU A 7 9.06 -3.79 -18.67
CA LEU A 7 8.58 -4.77 -17.69
C LEU A 7 8.79 -4.26 -16.27
N ILE A 8 7.73 -4.21 -15.50
CA ILE A 8 7.76 -3.88 -14.07
C ILE A 8 7.70 -5.16 -13.23
N LEU A 9 8.66 -5.31 -12.33
CA LEU A 9 8.71 -6.41 -11.38
C LEU A 9 8.47 -5.90 -9.96
N ARG A 10 7.23 -6.05 -9.48
CA ARG A 10 6.83 -5.90 -8.08
C ARG A 10 5.72 -6.90 -7.79
N LEU A 11 6.10 -8.08 -7.34
CA LEU A 11 5.20 -9.23 -7.24
C LEU A 11 4.22 -9.12 -6.05
N SER A 12 4.72 -8.65 -4.90
CA SER A 12 4.02 -8.55 -3.61
C SER A 12 4.81 -7.63 -2.64
N ALA A 13 4.36 -7.29 -1.41
CA ALA A 13 3.00 -7.42 -0.94
C ALA A 13 2.11 -6.29 -1.48
N ALA A 14 0.77 -6.37 -1.28
CA ALA A 14 -0.16 -5.38 -1.81
C ALA A 14 0.22 -3.93 -1.46
N GLY A 15 0.59 -3.65 -0.20
CA GLY A 15 1.04 -2.32 0.20
C GLY A 15 2.30 -1.82 -0.53
N ASP A 16 3.21 -2.73 -0.93
CA ASP A 16 4.38 -2.37 -1.70
C ASP A 16 4.06 -2.17 -3.18
N VAL A 17 3.10 -2.93 -3.73
CA VAL A 17 2.56 -2.72 -5.08
C VAL A 17 1.93 -1.33 -5.16
N ILE A 18 1.07 -0.99 -4.20
CA ILE A 18 0.42 0.32 -4.08
C ILE A 18 1.46 1.44 -4.06
N ARG A 19 2.50 1.31 -3.24
CA ARG A 19 3.58 2.33 -3.14
C ARG A 19 4.44 2.48 -4.41
N THR A 20 4.35 1.55 -5.35
CA THR A 20 5.07 1.64 -6.62
C THR A 20 4.29 2.42 -7.68
N LEU A 21 2.96 2.49 -7.58
CA LEU A 21 2.08 3.15 -8.55
C LEU A 21 2.46 4.60 -8.88
N PRO A 22 2.79 5.47 -7.89
CA PRO A 22 3.20 6.85 -8.21
C PRO A 22 4.43 6.94 -9.11
N SER A 23 5.37 6.00 -8.96
CA SER A 23 6.56 5.93 -9.83
C SER A 23 6.21 5.53 -11.25
N ILE A 24 5.21 4.66 -11.43
CA ILE A 24 4.77 4.22 -12.75
C ILE A 24 4.00 5.33 -13.47
N LYS A 25 3.12 6.04 -12.76
CA LYS A 25 2.45 7.22 -13.32
C LYS A 25 3.46 8.25 -13.79
N PHE A 26 4.42 8.61 -12.92
CA PHE A 26 5.47 9.55 -13.28
C PHE A 26 6.26 9.09 -14.52
N LEU A 27 6.59 7.79 -14.60
CA LEU A 27 7.25 7.22 -15.78
C LEU A 27 6.41 7.41 -17.03
N LYS A 28 5.12 7.09 -16.99
CA LYS A 28 4.20 7.20 -18.14
C LYS A 28 4.03 8.65 -18.58
N GLU A 29 3.93 9.60 -17.64
CA GLU A 29 3.87 11.05 -17.91
C GLU A 29 5.13 11.57 -18.61
N ARG A 30 6.32 11.11 -18.18
CA ARG A 30 7.62 11.52 -18.77
C ARG A 30 7.98 10.77 -20.05
N ARG A 31 7.35 9.63 -20.30
CA ARG A 31 7.55 8.78 -21.48
C ARG A 31 6.20 8.22 -21.95
N PRO A 32 5.31 9.05 -22.55
CA PRO A 32 3.95 8.61 -22.90
C PRO A 32 3.89 7.45 -23.89
N SER A 33 4.90 7.34 -24.78
CA SER A 33 4.98 6.30 -25.80
C SER A 33 5.43 4.92 -25.28
N VAL A 34 5.84 4.78 -24.00
CA VAL A 34 6.23 3.47 -23.48
C VAL A 34 5.03 2.57 -23.25
N SER A 35 5.21 1.27 -23.53
CA SER A 35 4.24 0.24 -23.16
C SER A 35 4.69 -0.44 -21.86
N ILE A 36 3.84 -0.41 -20.83
CA ILE A 36 4.15 -0.90 -19.51
C ILE A 36 3.43 -2.22 -19.25
N THR A 37 4.20 -3.28 -19.03
CA THR A 37 3.71 -4.58 -18.54
C THR A 37 4.16 -4.80 -17.11
N TRP A 38 3.25 -5.21 -16.23
CA TRP A 38 3.56 -5.46 -14.83
C TRP A 38 3.30 -6.92 -14.45
N ILE A 39 4.28 -7.59 -13.83
CA ILE A 39 4.09 -8.92 -13.23
C ILE A 39 3.78 -8.78 -11.75
N VAL A 40 2.66 -9.35 -11.30
CA VAL A 40 2.16 -9.26 -9.93
C VAL A 40 1.52 -10.56 -9.46
N GLU A 41 1.53 -10.83 -8.15
CA GLU A 41 0.77 -11.91 -7.51
C GLU A 41 -0.72 -11.53 -7.39
N GLU A 42 -1.59 -12.55 -7.25
CA GLU A 42 -3.05 -12.48 -7.30
C GLU A 42 -3.71 -11.35 -6.47
N PRO A 43 -3.31 -11.08 -5.20
CA PRO A 43 -4.00 -10.08 -4.37
C PRO A 43 -4.02 -8.66 -4.91
N SER A 44 -3.09 -8.30 -5.81
CA SER A 44 -2.98 -6.95 -6.36
C SER A 44 -3.31 -6.88 -7.86
N HIS A 45 -3.69 -8.00 -8.47
CA HIS A 45 -3.92 -8.07 -9.90
C HIS A 45 -5.08 -7.18 -10.38
N ALA A 46 -6.22 -7.25 -9.67
CA ALA A 46 -7.40 -6.44 -10.00
C ALA A 46 -7.13 -4.93 -9.88
N LEU A 47 -6.42 -4.53 -8.80
CA LEU A 47 -6.00 -3.15 -8.59
C LEU A 47 -5.20 -2.59 -9.78
N LEU A 48 -4.23 -3.36 -10.28
CA LEU A 48 -3.36 -2.89 -11.37
C LEU A 48 -4.09 -2.80 -12.70
N LYS A 49 -5.08 -3.66 -12.95
CA LYS A 49 -5.89 -3.62 -14.18
C LYS A 49 -6.70 -2.34 -14.35
N SER A 50 -7.06 -1.69 -13.26
CA SER A 50 -7.82 -0.44 -13.30
C SER A 50 -6.95 0.80 -13.47
N GLN A 51 -5.61 0.66 -13.49
CA GLN A 51 -4.71 1.81 -13.61
C GLN A 51 -4.38 2.10 -15.07
N PRO A 52 -4.71 3.30 -15.59
CA PRO A 52 -4.55 3.64 -17.01
C PRO A 52 -3.09 3.72 -17.47
N GLU A 53 -2.15 3.85 -16.53
CA GLU A 53 -0.73 3.88 -16.82
C GLU A 53 -0.16 2.50 -17.20
N ILE A 54 -0.91 1.41 -16.93
CA ILE A 54 -0.46 0.03 -17.09
C ILE A 54 -1.16 -0.60 -18.29
N ASP A 55 -0.41 -0.86 -19.35
CA ASP A 55 -0.98 -1.40 -20.60
C ASP A 55 -1.29 -2.91 -20.47
N ARG A 56 -0.55 -3.65 -19.63
CA ARG A 56 -0.75 -5.08 -19.43
C ARG A 56 -0.36 -5.54 -18.04
N VAL A 57 -1.18 -6.40 -17.43
CA VAL A 57 -0.88 -7.07 -16.16
C VAL A 57 -0.73 -8.57 -16.40
N ILE A 58 0.38 -9.15 -15.94
CA ILE A 58 0.66 -10.60 -16.00
C ILE A 58 0.57 -11.15 -14.58
N LEU A 59 -0.30 -12.15 -14.38
CA LEU A 59 -0.43 -12.84 -13.12
C LEU A 59 0.74 -13.80 -12.89
N PHE A 60 1.41 -13.66 -11.75
CA PHE A 60 2.43 -14.60 -11.28
C PHE A 60 1.78 -15.64 -10.35
N PRO A 61 1.61 -16.91 -10.78
CA PRO A 61 0.80 -17.90 -10.06
C PRO A 61 1.56 -18.59 -8.94
N ARG A 62 2.14 -17.81 -8.01
CA ARG A 62 3.01 -18.28 -6.93
C ARG A 62 2.39 -19.40 -6.10
N LYS A 63 1.13 -19.22 -5.66
CA LYS A 63 0.45 -20.20 -4.78
C LYS A 63 0.30 -21.55 -5.50
N ARG A 64 -0.17 -21.51 -6.74
CA ARG A 64 -0.35 -22.71 -7.58
C ARG A 64 0.96 -23.46 -7.79
N TRP A 65 2.04 -22.75 -8.14
CA TRP A 65 3.34 -23.39 -8.31
C TRP A 65 3.92 -23.94 -7.01
N ALA A 66 3.78 -23.22 -5.90
CA ALA A 66 4.21 -23.70 -4.58
C ALA A 66 3.45 -24.97 -4.13
N GLN A 67 2.18 -25.12 -4.52
CA GLN A 67 1.40 -26.33 -4.28
C GLN A 67 1.81 -27.47 -5.22
N GLY A 68 1.99 -27.18 -6.51
CA GLY A 68 2.33 -28.18 -7.51
C GLY A 68 3.68 -28.85 -7.28
N ILE A 69 4.67 -28.12 -6.74
CA ILE A 69 6.01 -28.68 -6.44
C ILE A 69 6.00 -29.65 -5.24
N LYS A 70 4.94 -29.64 -4.40
CA LYS A 70 4.88 -30.51 -3.21
C LYS A 70 4.67 -32.01 -3.52
N SER A 71 4.27 -32.37 -4.71
CA SER A 71 4.10 -33.77 -5.13
C SER A 71 4.94 -34.08 -6.36
N LEU A 72 5.50 -35.29 -6.43
CA LEU A 72 6.29 -35.72 -7.58
C LEU A 72 5.52 -35.63 -8.91
N LYS A 73 4.24 -36.04 -8.92
CA LYS A 73 3.38 -35.93 -10.11
C LYS A 73 3.10 -34.49 -10.51
N GLY A 74 2.88 -33.58 -9.53
CA GLY A 74 2.62 -32.15 -9.79
C GLY A 74 3.88 -31.36 -10.18
N MET A 75 5.06 -31.82 -9.75
CA MET A 75 6.33 -31.12 -9.99
C MET A 75 6.64 -30.96 -11.48
N TRP A 76 6.56 -32.04 -12.26
CA TRP A 76 6.86 -32.00 -13.69
C TRP A 76 5.88 -31.10 -14.47
N GLY A 77 4.60 -31.14 -14.12
CA GLY A 77 3.60 -30.23 -14.69
C GLY A 77 3.90 -28.77 -14.35
N THR A 78 4.27 -28.51 -13.09
CA THR A 78 4.62 -27.16 -12.63
C THR A 78 5.89 -26.61 -13.30
N ILE A 79 6.91 -27.46 -13.47
CA ILE A 79 8.13 -27.08 -14.21
C ILE A 79 7.77 -26.72 -15.66
N GLY A 80 6.92 -27.52 -16.33
CA GLY A 80 6.44 -27.23 -17.67
C GLY A 80 5.73 -25.88 -17.76
N GLU A 81 4.86 -25.56 -16.79
CA GLU A 81 4.22 -24.25 -16.70
C GLU A 81 5.21 -23.10 -16.49
N MET A 82 6.21 -23.28 -15.62
CA MET A 82 7.27 -22.28 -15.39
C MET A 82 8.07 -22.01 -16.67
N VAL A 83 8.45 -23.08 -17.38
CA VAL A 83 9.17 -22.97 -18.66
C VAL A 83 8.31 -22.26 -19.71
N LYS A 84 7.03 -22.63 -19.81
CA LYS A 84 6.08 -21.93 -20.69
C LYS A 84 5.96 -20.46 -20.33
N PHE A 85 5.78 -20.13 -19.05
CA PHE A 85 5.70 -18.75 -18.57
C PHE A 85 6.93 -17.94 -19.00
N VAL A 86 8.13 -18.47 -18.79
CA VAL A 86 9.38 -17.82 -19.20
C VAL A 86 9.47 -17.65 -20.71
N LYS A 87 9.10 -18.67 -21.50
CA LYS A 87 9.07 -18.59 -22.98
C LYS A 87 8.10 -17.50 -23.45
N ASP A 88 6.91 -17.44 -22.86
CA ASP A 88 5.90 -16.44 -23.21
C ASP A 88 6.32 -15.03 -22.77
N LEU A 89 7.04 -14.91 -21.64
CA LEU A 89 7.64 -13.65 -21.20
C LEU A 89 8.70 -13.16 -22.17
N ARG A 90 9.61 -14.03 -22.64
CA ARG A 90 10.66 -13.69 -23.63
C ARG A 90 10.10 -13.27 -24.99
N LYS A 91 9.00 -13.88 -25.43
CA LYS A 91 8.32 -13.50 -26.68
C LYS A 91 7.83 -12.05 -26.68
N GLN A 92 7.62 -11.44 -25.50
CA GLN A 92 7.20 -10.04 -25.38
C GLN A 92 8.31 -9.05 -25.78
N ARG A 93 9.58 -9.48 -25.80
CA ARG A 93 10.76 -8.68 -26.23
C ARG A 93 10.81 -7.34 -25.51
N PHE A 94 10.88 -7.36 -24.17
CA PHE A 94 11.02 -6.15 -23.36
C PHE A 94 12.38 -5.47 -23.60
N ASP A 95 12.37 -4.16 -23.78
CA ASP A 95 13.59 -3.34 -23.91
C ASP A 95 14.22 -3.07 -22.57
N ILE A 96 13.37 -2.85 -21.54
CA ILE A 96 13.81 -2.47 -20.19
C ILE A 96 13.02 -3.27 -19.15
N VAL A 97 13.72 -3.73 -18.12
CA VAL A 97 13.11 -4.22 -16.87
C VAL A 97 13.40 -3.24 -15.75
N LEU A 98 12.38 -2.91 -14.95
CA LEU A 98 12.49 -2.19 -13.70
C LEU A 98 12.15 -3.14 -12.55
N ASP A 99 13.16 -3.56 -11.78
CA ASP A 99 12.96 -4.45 -10.62
C ASP A 99 12.81 -3.64 -9.32
N PHE A 100 11.57 -3.26 -9.01
CA PHE A 100 11.21 -2.62 -7.75
C PHE A 100 11.19 -3.58 -6.55
N HIS A 101 11.24 -4.89 -6.78
CA HIS A 101 11.13 -5.86 -5.69
C HIS A 101 12.45 -6.09 -4.98
N GLY A 102 13.52 -6.36 -5.71
CA GLY A 102 14.87 -6.51 -5.19
C GLY A 102 15.10 -7.80 -4.38
N ILE A 103 14.46 -8.91 -4.73
CA ILE A 103 14.66 -10.27 -4.16
C ILE A 103 15.04 -11.27 -5.25
N LEU A 104 15.59 -12.44 -4.89
CA LEU A 104 16.03 -13.46 -5.84
C LEU A 104 14.98 -13.78 -6.91
N LYS A 105 13.74 -13.98 -6.51
CA LYS A 105 12.64 -14.32 -7.40
C LYS A 105 12.43 -13.28 -8.52
N SER A 106 12.45 -12.00 -8.20
CA SER A 106 12.32 -10.93 -9.20
C SER A 106 13.58 -10.81 -10.06
N GLY A 107 14.75 -11.05 -9.49
CA GLY A 107 16.01 -11.12 -10.24
C GLY A 107 16.00 -12.21 -11.31
N ILE A 108 15.55 -13.41 -10.95
CA ILE A 108 15.41 -14.55 -11.87
C ILE A 108 14.43 -14.18 -13.02
N LEU A 109 13.29 -13.61 -12.71
CA LEU A 109 12.33 -13.16 -13.74
C LEU A 109 12.92 -12.07 -14.63
N SER A 110 13.67 -11.12 -14.04
CA SER A 110 14.38 -10.07 -14.77
C SER A 110 15.35 -10.68 -15.80
N PHE A 111 16.17 -11.62 -15.37
CA PHE A 111 17.14 -12.29 -16.24
C PHE A 111 16.48 -13.10 -17.35
N PHE A 112 15.49 -13.91 -16.99
CA PHE A 112 14.80 -14.75 -17.97
C PHE A 112 13.85 -14.00 -18.89
N SER A 113 13.52 -12.73 -18.62
CA SER A 113 12.78 -11.88 -19.57
C SER A 113 13.54 -11.68 -20.90
N GLY A 114 14.87 -11.83 -20.87
CA GLY A 114 15.73 -11.60 -22.03
C GLY A 114 15.95 -10.12 -22.36
N SER A 115 15.50 -9.18 -21.52
CA SER A 115 15.69 -7.75 -21.75
C SER A 115 17.16 -7.35 -21.70
N PRO A 116 17.65 -6.53 -22.65
CA PRO A 116 19.03 -6.04 -22.66
C PRO A 116 19.33 -5.07 -21.51
N VAL A 117 18.34 -4.32 -21.04
CA VAL A 117 18.49 -3.36 -19.94
C VAL A 117 17.68 -3.81 -18.73
N ARG A 118 18.37 -4.13 -17.65
CA ARG A 118 17.74 -4.60 -16.41
C ARG A 118 18.18 -3.70 -15.25
N ILE A 119 17.28 -2.82 -14.84
CA ILE A 119 17.49 -1.80 -13.82
C ILE A 119 17.01 -2.35 -12.49
N GLY A 120 17.88 -2.34 -11.48
CA GLY A 120 17.59 -2.75 -10.13
C GLY A 120 18.42 -1.96 -9.12
N TYR A 121 18.33 -2.32 -7.85
CA TYR A 121 19.10 -1.67 -6.80
C TYR A 121 20.49 -2.29 -6.64
N GLU A 122 21.42 -1.56 -6.06
CA GLU A 122 22.75 -2.06 -5.68
C GLU A 122 22.67 -3.13 -4.57
N ARG A 123 23.79 -3.83 -4.31
CA ARG A 123 23.89 -4.96 -3.37
C ARG A 123 23.32 -4.65 -1.99
N ARG A 124 23.61 -3.47 -1.41
CA ARG A 124 23.16 -3.09 -0.05
C ARG A 124 21.64 -2.90 0.05
N SER A 125 20.98 -2.67 -1.06
CA SER A 125 19.56 -2.36 -1.14
C SER A 125 18.70 -3.51 -1.65
N THR A 126 19.30 -4.70 -1.85
CA THR A 126 18.62 -5.90 -2.33
C THR A 126 18.79 -7.05 -1.33
N LYS A 127 18.02 -8.11 -1.52
CA LYS A 127 18.11 -9.35 -0.72
C LYS A 127 18.43 -10.53 -1.63
N GLU A 128 18.94 -11.61 -1.04
CA GLU A 128 19.08 -12.92 -1.69
C GLU A 128 19.87 -12.88 -3.01
N GLY A 129 20.88 -11.98 -3.13
CA GLY A 129 21.69 -11.88 -4.33
C GLY A 129 21.03 -11.26 -5.57
N ASN A 130 19.85 -10.65 -5.42
CA ASN A 130 19.10 -10.06 -6.55
C ASN A 130 19.94 -9.11 -7.44
N TYR A 131 20.84 -8.33 -6.83
CA TYR A 131 21.69 -7.35 -7.56
C TYR A 131 22.53 -7.97 -8.69
N LEU A 132 22.73 -9.30 -8.68
CA LEU A 132 23.49 -9.99 -9.73
C LEU A 132 22.75 -10.04 -11.07
N PHE A 133 21.42 -9.92 -11.04
CA PHE A 133 20.58 -10.01 -12.23
C PHE A 133 20.35 -8.66 -12.93
N SER A 134 20.73 -7.55 -12.30
CA SER A 134 20.63 -6.19 -12.88
C SER A 134 21.96 -5.76 -13.47
N ASN A 135 21.96 -5.24 -14.72
CA ASN A 135 23.11 -4.65 -15.36
C ASN A 135 23.18 -3.12 -15.21
N VAL A 136 22.09 -2.47 -14.85
CA VAL A 136 22.04 -1.08 -14.39
C VAL A 136 21.65 -1.06 -12.91
N LYS A 137 22.55 -0.61 -12.05
CA LYS A 137 22.38 -0.65 -10.58
C LYS A 137 22.24 0.75 -10.03
N VAL A 138 21.09 1.01 -9.40
CA VAL A 138 20.80 2.30 -8.77
C VAL A 138 21.23 2.27 -7.31
N LYS A 139 22.09 3.24 -6.94
CA LYS A 139 22.48 3.46 -5.55
C LYS A 139 21.40 4.23 -4.79
N LEU A 140 21.08 3.77 -3.60
CA LEU A 140 20.23 4.49 -2.66
C LEU A 140 21.09 5.28 -1.66
N PRO A 141 20.58 6.38 -1.10
CA PRO A 141 21.25 7.10 -0.02
C PRO A 141 21.49 6.20 1.19
N LYS A 142 22.45 6.56 2.03
CA LYS A 142 22.74 5.83 3.28
C LYS A 142 21.70 6.09 4.34
N GLU A 143 21.09 7.27 4.30
CA GLU A 143 20.01 7.71 5.17
C GLU A 143 18.76 6.88 4.93
N ARG A 144 17.95 6.76 5.97
CA ARG A 144 16.63 6.12 5.84
C ARG A 144 15.72 6.97 4.98
N ILE A 145 15.10 6.33 4.00
CA ILE A 145 14.14 6.96 3.07
C ILE A 145 12.84 6.19 3.03
N SER A 146 11.77 6.87 2.65
CA SER A 146 10.48 6.22 2.47
C SER A 146 10.50 5.23 1.31
N ARG A 147 9.63 4.23 1.34
CA ARG A 147 9.50 3.28 0.24
C ARG A 147 9.00 3.94 -1.04
N PHE A 148 8.27 5.05 -0.96
CA PHE A 148 7.94 5.86 -2.13
C PHE A 148 9.19 6.47 -2.73
N GLN A 149 10.03 7.14 -1.92
CA GLN A 149 11.30 7.70 -2.38
C GLN A 149 12.22 6.64 -2.97
N ARG A 150 12.32 5.46 -2.31
CA ARG A 150 13.07 4.33 -2.84
C ARG A 150 12.61 3.95 -4.26
N ASN A 151 11.30 3.87 -4.49
CA ASN A 151 10.74 3.54 -5.80
C ASN A 151 11.02 4.65 -6.83
N PHE A 152 10.86 5.91 -6.46
CA PHE A 152 11.21 7.03 -7.33
C PHE A 152 12.69 7.03 -7.73
N LEU A 153 13.57 6.74 -6.79
CA LEU A 153 15.01 6.69 -7.06
C LEU A 153 15.38 5.60 -8.08
N LEU A 154 14.63 4.50 -8.19
CA LEU A 154 14.88 3.49 -9.22
C LEU A 154 14.78 4.05 -10.63
N LEU A 155 13.92 5.05 -10.85
CA LEU A 155 13.75 5.69 -12.16
C LEU A 155 14.99 6.47 -12.62
N ARG A 156 15.94 6.76 -11.72
CA ARG A 156 17.26 7.34 -12.09
C ARG A 156 18.04 6.42 -13.03
N GLY A 157 17.82 5.11 -12.98
CA GLY A 157 18.40 4.17 -13.93
C GLY A 157 17.92 4.39 -15.38
N MET A 158 16.82 5.12 -15.56
CA MET A 158 16.31 5.58 -16.86
C MET A 158 16.65 7.05 -17.16
N GLY A 159 17.48 7.71 -16.35
CA GLY A 159 17.77 9.13 -16.44
C GLY A 159 16.61 10.04 -15.99
N LEU A 160 15.67 9.55 -15.19
CA LEU A 160 14.52 10.32 -14.72
C LEU A 160 14.73 10.73 -13.25
N GLU A 161 14.58 12.02 -12.99
CA GLU A 161 14.51 12.56 -11.63
C GLU A 161 13.08 12.95 -11.29
N VAL A 162 12.60 12.45 -10.14
CA VAL A 162 11.25 12.73 -9.66
C VAL A 162 11.30 13.92 -8.70
N ARG A 163 10.55 14.97 -9.02
CA ARG A 163 10.37 16.16 -8.17
C ARG A 163 8.88 16.37 -7.97
N ASN A 164 8.45 16.54 -6.72
CA ASN A 164 7.06 16.85 -6.33
C ASN A 164 6.04 15.91 -7.01
N PRO A 165 6.15 14.59 -6.82
CA PRO A 165 5.27 13.64 -7.48
C PRO A 165 3.84 13.84 -7.00
N GLN A 166 2.91 13.92 -7.95
CA GLN A 166 1.48 13.92 -7.68
C GLN A 166 0.90 12.58 -8.14
N TYR A 167 0.05 12.00 -7.32
CA TYR A 167 -0.62 10.75 -7.65
C TYR A 167 -1.98 10.68 -6.96
N ARG A 168 -2.95 10.17 -7.71
CA ARG A 168 -4.23 9.73 -7.17
C ARG A 168 -4.59 8.41 -7.83
N LEU A 169 -4.96 7.43 -7.01
CA LEU A 169 -5.37 6.11 -7.47
C LEU A 169 -6.63 6.23 -8.33
N THR A 170 -6.63 5.59 -9.49
CA THR A 170 -7.80 5.54 -10.37
C THR A 170 -8.79 4.50 -9.85
N ILE A 171 -10.06 4.90 -9.74
CA ILE A 171 -11.15 4.04 -9.29
C ILE A 171 -12.10 3.84 -10.47
N PRO A 172 -12.34 2.61 -10.91
CA PRO A 172 -13.29 2.35 -11.98
C PRO A 172 -14.74 2.66 -11.56
N PRO A 173 -15.61 3.07 -12.50
CA PRO A 173 -17.00 3.49 -12.19
C PRO A 173 -17.81 2.43 -11.46
N GLU A 174 -17.60 1.16 -11.77
CA GLU A 174 -18.25 0.02 -11.12
C GLU A 174 -17.92 -0.10 -9.63
N ASP A 175 -16.75 0.37 -9.21
CA ASP A 175 -16.32 0.41 -7.81
C ASP A 175 -16.79 1.68 -7.10
N GLN A 176 -17.02 2.78 -7.83
CA GLN A 176 -17.51 4.05 -7.24
C GLN A 176 -18.99 3.95 -6.85
N ARG A 177 -19.82 3.41 -7.73
CA ARG A 177 -21.30 3.44 -7.58
C ARG A 177 -21.83 2.83 -6.28
N PRO A 178 -21.40 1.64 -5.82
CA PRO A 178 -21.90 1.08 -4.55
C PRO A 178 -21.54 1.95 -3.34
N ILE A 179 -20.36 2.56 -3.36
CA ILE A 179 -19.88 3.43 -2.28
C ILE A 179 -20.63 4.76 -2.29
N GLU A 180 -20.90 5.31 -3.46
CA GLU A 180 -21.70 6.52 -3.63
C GLU A 180 -23.11 6.36 -3.06
N LEU A 181 -23.78 5.25 -3.34
CA LEU A 181 -25.11 4.94 -2.80
C LEU A 181 -25.08 4.91 -1.26
N PHE A 182 -24.06 4.33 -0.66
CA PHE A 182 -23.90 4.32 0.79
C PHE A 182 -23.80 5.75 1.36
N PHE A 183 -22.89 6.56 0.83
CA PHE A 183 -22.70 7.93 1.33
C PHE A 183 -23.95 8.81 1.12
N ASN A 184 -24.70 8.60 0.03
CA ASN A 184 -25.95 9.34 -0.23
C ASN A 184 -27.05 8.96 0.77
N ALA A 185 -27.11 7.68 1.20
CA ALA A 185 -28.07 7.21 2.19
C ALA A 185 -27.81 7.79 3.60
N PHE A 186 -26.58 8.11 3.93
CA PHE A 186 -26.17 8.65 5.23
C PHE A 186 -25.73 10.12 5.15
N SER A 187 -26.15 10.86 4.11
CA SER A 187 -25.76 12.26 3.89
C SER A 187 -25.99 13.08 5.15
N PRO A 188 -24.93 13.45 5.91
CA PRO A 188 -25.09 14.38 7.03
C PRO A 188 -25.29 15.81 6.51
N SER A 189 -25.73 16.68 7.39
CA SER A 189 -25.72 18.13 7.13
C SER A 189 -24.32 18.55 6.63
N ALA A 190 -24.26 19.41 5.64
CA ALA A 190 -23.08 19.75 4.82
C ALA A 190 -21.78 20.14 5.56
N ASN A 191 -21.81 20.29 6.89
CA ASN A 191 -20.69 20.82 7.68
C ASN A 191 -20.03 19.82 8.62
N ARG A 192 -20.36 18.51 8.54
CA ARG A 192 -19.75 17.51 9.42
C ARG A 192 -18.62 16.77 8.74
N PRO A 193 -17.38 16.77 9.27
CA PRO A 193 -16.29 16.03 8.65
C PRO A 193 -16.51 14.50 8.79
N TRP A 194 -16.32 13.79 7.69
CA TRP A 194 -16.26 12.33 7.70
C TRP A 194 -14.86 11.89 8.08
N ILE A 195 -14.72 11.10 9.13
CA ILE A 195 -13.45 10.57 9.59
C ILE A 195 -13.49 9.05 9.49
N ALA A 196 -12.68 8.50 8.57
CA ALA A 196 -12.50 7.06 8.45
C ALA A 196 -11.53 6.57 9.52
N ILE A 197 -11.93 5.60 10.32
CA ILE A 197 -11.06 4.92 11.29
C ILE A 197 -10.87 3.47 10.85
N HIS A 198 -9.61 3.05 10.68
CA HIS A 198 -9.25 1.66 10.38
C HIS A 198 -8.40 1.09 11.51
N PRO A 199 -9.01 0.43 12.51
CA PRO A 199 -8.29 -0.10 13.67
C PRO A 199 -7.61 -1.43 13.39
N GLY A 200 -7.97 -2.10 12.28
CA GLY A 200 -7.57 -3.43 11.92
C GLY A 200 -6.14 -3.55 11.35
N THR A 201 -5.65 -4.76 11.37
CA THR A 201 -4.45 -5.20 10.66
C THR A 201 -4.63 -6.67 10.30
N SER A 202 -3.91 -7.17 9.29
CA SER A 202 -3.90 -8.61 9.03
C SER A 202 -3.55 -9.42 10.28
N SER A 203 -4.00 -10.67 10.36
CA SER A 203 -3.73 -11.61 11.46
C SER A 203 -2.24 -11.76 11.79
N LYS A 204 -1.35 -11.58 10.81
CA LYS A 204 0.11 -11.59 11.00
C LYS A 204 0.71 -10.29 11.54
N ALA A 205 -0.11 -9.24 11.72
CA ALA A 205 0.36 -7.90 12.10
C ALA A 205 -0.39 -7.32 13.31
N ILE A 206 -0.99 -8.17 14.16
CA ILE A 206 -1.74 -7.79 15.39
C ILE A 206 -0.89 -6.89 16.30
N PHE A 207 0.43 -7.13 16.37
CA PHE A 207 1.38 -6.34 17.15
C PHE A 207 1.47 -4.85 16.77
N LYS A 208 0.77 -4.43 15.70
CA LYS A 208 0.65 -3.04 15.25
C LYS A 208 -0.68 -2.39 15.62
N ARG A 209 -1.63 -3.15 16.17
CA ARG A 209 -2.96 -2.63 16.53
C ARG A 209 -2.87 -1.74 17.76
N TRP A 210 -3.40 -0.54 17.64
CA TRP A 210 -3.59 0.33 18.79
C TRP A 210 -4.75 -0.19 19.66
N MET A 211 -4.86 0.30 20.89
CA MET A 211 -5.78 -0.24 21.89
C MET A 211 -7.24 0.04 21.52
N PRO A 212 -8.15 -0.96 21.59
CA PRO A 212 -9.57 -0.78 21.24
C PRO A 212 -10.26 0.32 22.06
N ASP A 213 -10.03 0.36 23.37
CA ASP A 213 -10.56 1.37 24.29
C ASP A 213 -10.11 2.79 23.93
N GLN A 214 -8.89 2.93 23.42
CA GLN A 214 -8.39 4.22 22.96
C GLN A 214 -9.07 4.67 21.67
N TYR A 215 -9.36 3.74 20.74
CA TYR A 215 -10.14 4.04 19.53
C TYR A 215 -11.57 4.47 19.90
N ALA A 216 -12.23 3.79 20.83
CA ALA A 216 -13.59 4.13 21.27
C ALA A 216 -13.64 5.53 21.87
N ARG A 217 -12.76 5.83 22.83
CA ARG A 217 -12.67 7.17 23.46
C ARG A 217 -12.33 8.28 22.48
N LEU A 218 -11.43 8.01 21.53
CA LEU A 218 -11.11 8.96 20.48
C LEU A 218 -12.32 9.22 19.59
N ALA A 219 -13.03 8.19 19.16
CA ALA A 219 -14.19 8.30 18.32
C ALA A 219 -15.32 9.10 18.98
N ASP A 220 -15.64 8.81 20.24
CA ASP A 220 -16.61 9.58 21.02
C ASP A 220 -16.25 11.07 21.07
N ARG A 221 -14.98 11.36 21.36
CA ARG A 221 -14.51 12.73 21.44
C ARG A 221 -14.55 13.47 20.11
N LEU A 222 -14.23 12.78 18.99
CA LEU A 222 -14.33 13.35 17.65
C LEU A 222 -15.79 13.70 17.29
N VAL A 223 -16.76 12.89 17.72
CA VAL A 223 -18.18 13.20 17.56
C VAL A 223 -18.57 14.41 18.43
N GLN A 224 -18.21 14.40 19.71
CA GLN A 224 -18.62 15.42 20.67
C GLN A 224 -18.02 16.80 20.38
N GLU A 225 -16.72 16.85 20.11
CA GLU A 225 -15.99 18.12 19.98
C GLU A 225 -15.89 18.63 18.53
N LEU A 226 -15.86 17.75 17.52
CA LEU A 226 -15.73 18.13 16.11
C LEU A 226 -17.00 17.89 15.31
N HIS A 227 -18.05 17.37 15.94
CA HIS A 227 -19.30 16.94 15.27
C HIS A 227 -19.04 16.00 14.09
N ALA A 228 -17.97 15.19 14.19
CA ALA A 228 -17.55 14.32 13.11
C ALA A 228 -18.50 13.15 12.90
N THR A 229 -18.65 12.72 11.66
CA THR A 229 -19.25 11.42 11.34
C THR A 229 -18.15 10.38 11.31
N ILE A 230 -18.19 9.43 12.25
CA ILE A 230 -17.20 8.36 12.34
C ILE A 230 -17.60 7.19 11.46
N LEU A 231 -16.70 6.79 10.57
CA LEU A 231 -16.86 5.66 9.66
C LEU A 231 -15.77 4.62 9.93
N PHE A 232 -16.11 3.50 10.56
CA PHE A 232 -15.18 2.39 10.71
C PHE A 232 -15.04 1.60 9.42
N THR A 233 -13.80 1.34 9.00
CA THR A 233 -13.46 0.46 7.88
C THR A 233 -12.79 -0.81 8.38
N ARG A 234 -12.94 -1.91 7.65
CA ARG A 234 -12.44 -3.23 8.04
C ARG A 234 -12.10 -4.12 6.85
N GLY A 235 -11.23 -5.10 7.06
CA GLY A 235 -11.15 -6.30 6.24
C GLY A 235 -12.12 -7.39 6.74
N GLU A 236 -12.23 -8.50 6.00
CA GLU A 236 -13.14 -9.61 6.37
C GLU A 236 -12.86 -10.15 7.79
N GLU A 237 -11.59 -10.36 8.14
CA GLU A 237 -11.16 -10.93 9.44
C GLU A 237 -11.15 -9.91 10.60
N GLU A 238 -11.58 -8.66 10.34
CA GLU A 238 -11.41 -7.56 11.31
C GLU A 238 -12.74 -7.10 11.92
N LEU A 239 -13.87 -7.64 11.47
CA LEU A 239 -15.21 -7.21 11.91
C LEU A 239 -15.38 -7.30 13.41
N GLU A 240 -15.03 -8.42 14.02
CA GLU A 240 -15.17 -8.63 15.46
C GLU A 240 -14.43 -7.56 16.27
N GLY A 241 -13.19 -7.22 15.86
CA GLY A 241 -12.41 -6.17 16.51
C GLY A 241 -13.03 -4.78 16.39
N VAL A 242 -13.66 -4.49 15.26
CA VAL A 242 -14.39 -3.22 15.07
C VAL A 242 -15.65 -3.18 15.92
N GLU A 243 -16.41 -4.27 16.00
CA GLU A 243 -17.63 -4.33 16.81
C GLU A 243 -17.33 -4.23 18.32
N VAL A 244 -16.18 -4.74 18.80
CA VAL A 244 -15.73 -4.51 20.18
C VAL A 244 -15.55 -3.01 20.43
N ILE A 245 -14.87 -2.29 19.53
CA ILE A 245 -14.68 -0.83 19.67
C ILE A 245 -16.04 -0.10 19.68
N ARG A 246 -16.92 -0.43 18.74
CA ARG A 246 -18.22 0.22 18.60
C ARG A 246 -19.12 0.00 19.81
N LYS A 247 -19.04 -1.17 20.47
CA LYS A 247 -19.77 -1.47 21.72
C LYS A 247 -19.24 -0.67 22.92
N GLU A 248 -17.98 -0.30 22.93
CA GLU A 248 -17.38 0.52 23.99
C GLU A 248 -17.67 2.02 23.78
N MET A 249 -18.06 2.44 22.57
CA MET A 249 -18.40 3.83 22.27
C MET A 249 -19.74 4.23 22.92
N LYS A 250 -19.85 5.51 23.25
CA LYS A 250 -21.09 6.18 23.74
C LYS A 250 -21.79 6.91 22.61
N GLU A 251 -21.06 7.37 21.62
CA GLU A 251 -21.56 8.14 20.50
C GLU A 251 -21.83 7.24 19.25
N PRO A 252 -22.72 7.67 18.35
CA PRO A 252 -23.02 6.88 17.16
C PRO A 252 -21.84 6.82 16.18
N SER A 253 -21.71 5.67 15.53
CA SER A 253 -20.72 5.46 14.46
C SER A 253 -21.31 4.60 13.34
N LEU A 254 -20.77 4.76 12.13
CA LEU A 254 -21.14 3.96 10.97
C LEU A 254 -20.08 2.89 10.71
N LEU A 255 -20.51 1.76 10.18
CA LEU A 255 -19.65 0.76 9.58
C LEU A 255 -19.66 0.95 8.06
N ALA A 256 -18.48 1.05 7.44
CA ALA A 256 -18.38 1.14 6.00
C ALA A 256 -18.97 -0.11 5.32
N PRO A 257 -19.51 0.03 4.11
CA PRO A 257 -19.98 -1.11 3.35
C PRO A 257 -18.83 -2.08 3.12
N GLU A 258 -19.16 -3.36 2.99
CA GLU A 258 -18.16 -4.36 2.64
C GLU A 258 -17.54 -4.03 1.28
N THR A 259 -16.21 -3.93 1.26
CA THR A 259 -15.47 -3.62 0.04
C THR A 259 -14.87 -4.89 -0.55
N ARG A 260 -15.18 -5.14 -1.82
CA ARG A 260 -14.73 -6.34 -2.56
C ARG A 260 -13.38 -6.13 -3.27
N SER A 261 -12.92 -4.87 -3.31
CA SER A 261 -11.67 -4.50 -3.96
C SER A 261 -10.94 -3.39 -3.19
N LEU A 262 -9.63 -3.26 -3.43
CA LEU A 262 -8.84 -2.17 -2.88
C LEU A 262 -9.24 -0.81 -3.49
N THR A 263 -9.81 -0.79 -4.67
CA THR A 263 -10.33 0.41 -5.34
C THR A 263 -11.65 0.87 -4.70
N GLN A 264 -12.55 -0.04 -4.33
CA GLN A 264 -13.74 0.30 -3.52
C GLN A 264 -13.35 0.88 -2.15
N LEU A 265 -12.38 0.27 -1.48
CA LEU A 265 -11.85 0.82 -0.22
C LEU A 265 -11.24 2.21 -0.42
N GLY A 266 -10.55 2.43 -1.54
CA GLY A 266 -10.05 3.73 -1.95
C GLY A 266 -11.18 4.75 -2.12
N GLU A 267 -12.30 4.37 -2.74
CA GLU A 267 -13.46 5.25 -2.89
C GLU A 267 -14.07 5.64 -1.54
N VAL A 268 -14.14 4.73 -0.57
CA VAL A 268 -14.57 5.06 0.80
C VAL A 268 -13.68 6.18 1.36
N TYR A 269 -12.35 6.02 1.27
CA TYR A 269 -11.42 7.02 1.82
C TYR A 269 -11.46 8.34 1.05
N ARG A 270 -11.63 8.32 -0.28
CA ARG A 270 -11.75 9.52 -1.10
C ARG A 270 -12.90 10.44 -0.65
N ARG A 271 -13.95 9.87 -0.08
CA ARG A 271 -15.14 10.58 0.42
C ARG A 271 -14.99 11.05 1.88
N CYS A 272 -13.89 10.69 2.54
CA CYS A 272 -13.61 11.11 3.91
C CYS A 272 -12.65 12.32 3.95
N ASN A 273 -12.81 13.15 4.95
CA ASN A 273 -11.95 14.32 5.19
C ASN A 273 -10.63 13.93 5.86
N LEU A 274 -10.62 12.79 6.55
CA LEU A 274 -9.46 12.27 7.27
C LEU A 274 -9.53 10.75 7.39
N TYR A 275 -8.36 10.12 7.32
CA TYR A 275 -8.13 8.73 7.72
C TYR A 275 -7.34 8.68 9.02
N ILE A 276 -7.75 7.83 9.97
CA ILE A 276 -7.01 7.52 11.21
C ILE A 276 -6.78 6.01 11.29
N GLY A 277 -5.55 5.59 11.53
CA GLY A 277 -5.23 4.16 11.69
C GLY A 277 -3.74 3.90 11.84
N GLY A 278 -3.37 2.62 11.91
CA GLY A 278 -1.98 2.18 12.00
C GLY A 278 -1.26 2.12 10.64
N ASP A 279 0.04 1.79 10.68
CA ASP A 279 0.86 1.50 9.49
C ASP A 279 0.41 0.20 8.79
N THR A 280 -0.55 0.33 7.88
CA THR A 280 -1.20 -0.78 7.16
C THR A 280 -1.41 -0.48 5.68
N GLY A 281 -1.86 -1.49 4.92
CA GLY A 281 -2.24 -1.31 3.50
C GLY A 281 -3.32 -0.24 3.28
N PRO A 282 -4.43 -0.27 4.04
CA PRO A 282 -5.48 0.75 4.01
C PRO A 282 -4.99 2.18 4.16
N MET A 283 -4.05 2.44 5.05
CA MET A 283 -3.42 3.75 5.23
C MET A 283 -2.76 4.25 3.94
N HIS A 284 -2.03 3.39 3.23
CA HIS A 284 -1.41 3.77 1.96
C HIS A 284 -2.44 4.00 0.86
N ILE A 285 -3.55 3.25 0.86
CA ILE A 285 -4.66 3.50 -0.08
C ILE A 285 -5.26 4.88 0.19
N ALA A 286 -5.61 5.20 1.45
CA ALA A 286 -6.14 6.51 1.82
C ALA A 286 -5.20 7.64 1.36
N SER A 287 -3.90 7.51 1.62
CA SER A 287 -2.90 8.51 1.22
C SER A 287 -2.81 8.70 -0.31
N LEU A 288 -2.97 7.63 -1.10
CA LEU A 288 -2.99 7.70 -2.56
C LEU A 288 -4.32 8.20 -3.14
N MET A 289 -5.38 8.24 -2.33
CA MET A 289 -6.64 8.92 -2.71
C MET A 289 -6.57 10.43 -2.48
N GLY A 290 -5.50 10.93 -1.85
CA GLY A 290 -5.36 12.32 -1.46
C GLY A 290 -6.07 12.66 -0.15
N THR A 291 -6.62 11.67 0.54
CA THR A 291 -7.20 11.84 1.87
C THR A 291 -6.08 12.10 2.87
N PRO A 292 -6.15 13.16 3.69
CA PRO A 292 -5.21 13.39 4.77
C PRO A 292 -5.16 12.19 5.72
N VAL A 293 -3.97 11.88 6.27
CA VAL A 293 -3.76 10.65 7.05
C VAL A 293 -3.12 10.95 8.41
N ALA A 294 -3.78 10.58 9.50
CA ALA A 294 -3.20 10.55 10.84
C ALA A 294 -2.78 9.10 11.16
N VAL A 295 -1.47 8.84 11.22
CA VAL A 295 -0.92 7.48 11.33
C VAL A 295 -0.36 7.21 12.71
N ILE A 296 -0.83 6.14 13.32
CA ILE A 296 -0.35 5.64 14.61
C ILE A 296 0.80 4.67 14.37
N TYR A 297 2.02 5.06 14.79
CA TYR A 297 3.22 4.25 14.68
C TYR A 297 3.64 3.67 16.04
N GLY A 298 3.54 2.37 16.17
CA GLY A 298 4.10 1.65 17.30
C GLY A 298 5.49 1.07 16.98
N PRO A 299 5.57 -0.23 16.61
CA PRO A 299 6.84 -0.94 16.41
C PRO A 299 7.47 -0.72 15.03
N THR A 300 6.81 -0.02 14.12
CA THR A 300 7.27 0.16 12.74
C THR A 300 7.99 1.50 12.54
N ASP A 301 8.81 1.56 11.51
CA ASP A 301 9.60 2.75 11.17
C ASP A 301 8.74 3.78 10.43
N PRO A 302 8.54 4.99 10.99
CA PRO A 302 7.70 6.03 10.39
C PRO A 302 8.35 6.71 9.19
N VAL A 303 9.65 6.55 8.97
CA VAL A 303 10.33 7.05 7.77
C VAL A 303 10.13 6.08 6.62
N GLU A 304 10.46 4.80 6.82
CA GLU A 304 10.31 3.81 5.75
C GLU A 304 8.86 3.61 5.29
N ASN A 305 7.90 3.69 6.24
CA ASN A 305 6.49 3.47 5.98
C ASN A 305 5.67 4.76 5.90
N GLU A 306 6.33 5.87 5.60
CA GLU A 306 5.68 7.17 5.42
C GLU A 306 4.55 7.11 4.40
N PRO A 307 3.37 7.73 4.68
CA PRO A 307 2.31 7.89 3.70
C PRO A 307 2.69 8.80 2.55
N PHE A 308 1.93 8.75 1.49
CA PHE A 308 2.00 9.71 0.38
C PHE A 308 1.15 10.95 0.71
N GLY A 309 1.59 12.15 0.28
CA GLY A 309 0.80 13.37 0.44
C GLY A 309 0.69 13.88 1.89
N LYS A 310 -0.46 14.51 2.22
CA LYS A 310 -0.69 15.18 3.51
C LYS A 310 -0.88 14.16 4.64
N HIS A 311 -0.01 14.20 5.66
CA HIS A 311 -0.10 13.28 6.78
C HIS A 311 0.53 13.82 8.07
N ILE A 312 0.12 13.24 9.21
CA ILE A 312 0.76 13.43 10.51
C ILE A 312 1.13 12.06 11.08
N LYS A 313 2.35 11.95 11.60
CA LYS A 313 2.90 10.75 12.23
C LYS A 313 2.76 10.85 13.74
N ILE A 314 1.98 9.97 14.34
CA ILE A 314 1.75 9.91 15.78
C ILE A 314 2.59 8.78 16.35
N ARG A 315 3.59 9.12 17.18
CA ARG A 315 4.53 8.17 17.76
C ARG A 315 5.04 8.66 19.12
N LYS A 316 5.24 7.72 20.03
CA LYS A 316 5.99 7.95 21.27
C LYS A 316 7.27 7.13 21.25
N GLU A 317 8.36 7.72 21.67
CA GLU A 317 9.62 7.01 21.84
C GLU A 317 9.66 6.31 23.19
N VAL A 318 9.91 5.00 23.15
CA VAL A 318 9.92 4.14 24.34
C VAL A 318 11.21 3.30 24.42
N GLY A 319 12.27 3.74 23.75
CA GLY A 319 13.58 3.12 23.74
C GLY A 319 13.70 1.85 22.89
N CYS A 320 12.61 1.10 22.65
CA CYS A 320 12.65 -0.13 21.86
C CYS A 320 12.10 0.02 20.43
N ASN A 321 11.46 1.12 20.08
CA ASN A 321 10.87 1.32 18.76
C ASN A 321 11.74 2.23 17.85
N PRO A 322 11.84 1.94 16.54
CA PRO A 322 11.17 0.85 15.80
C PRO A 322 11.88 -0.50 15.97
N CYS A 323 11.16 -1.56 16.33
CA CYS A 323 11.74 -2.88 16.57
C CYS A 323 11.18 -3.99 15.66
N ARG A 324 9.97 -3.84 15.12
CA ARG A 324 9.25 -4.83 14.29
C ARG A 324 9.11 -6.21 14.95
N ASN A 325 9.21 -6.30 16.29
CA ASN A 325 9.05 -7.54 17.02
C ASN A 325 7.60 -8.01 16.96
N ARG A 326 7.35 -9.08 16.20
CA ARG A 326 6.01 -9.63 15.98
C ARG A 326 5.46 -10.38 17.20
N SER A 327 6.34 -10.79 18.10
CA SER A 327 5.99 -11.54 19.32
C SER A 327 5.93 -10.65 20.56
N CYS A 328 5.96 -9.32 20.39
CA CYS A 328 5.91 -8.39 21.51
C CYS A 328 4.54 -8.44 22.21
N LYS A 329 4.52 -8.77 23.50
CA LYS A 329 3.31 -8.78 24.35
C LYS A 329 3.10 -7.47 25.11
N GLU A 330 4.16 -6.72 25.36
CA GLU A 330 4.12 -5.51 26.19
C GLU A 330 3.47 -4.33 25.47
N LEU A 331 3.72 -4.18 24.18
CA LEU A 331 3.19 -3.12 23.31
C LEU A 331 3.40 -1.71 23.89
N LYS A 332 4.49 -1.47 24.64
CA LYS A 332 4.78 -0.18 25.32
C LYS A 332 4.63 1.01 24.35
N CYS A 333 5.13 0.86 23.12
CA CYS A 333 5.08 1.92 22.10
C CYS A 333 3.65 2.30 21.68
N LEU A 334 2.72 1.35 21.66
CA LEU A 334 1.32 1.61 21.33
C LEU A 334 0.55 2.11 22.56
N LYS A 335 0.81 1.53 23.74
CA LYS A 335 0.19 1.94 25.00
C LYS A 335 0.57 3.36 25.43
N ALA A 336 1.76 3.82 25.05
CA ALA A 336 2.22 5.17 25.32
C ALA A 336 1.47 6.26 24.52
N ILE A 337 0.86 5.88 23.39
CA ILE A 337 0.07 6.80 22.56
C ILE A 337 -1.34 6.87 23.13
N GLN A 338 -1.74 8.05 23.59
CA GLN A 338 -3.06 8.30 24.17
C GLN A 338 -4.03 8.89 23.15
N GLY A 339 -5.35 8.77 23.40
CA GLY A 339 -6.37 9.38 22.56
C GLY A 339 -6.17 10.87 22.34
N GLU A 340 -5.65 11.59 23.35
CA GLU A 340 -5.28 13.01 23.26
C GLU A 340 -4.25 13.29 22.18
N ASP A 341 -3.23 12.44 22.04
CA ASP A 341 -2.19 12.62 21.01
C ASP A 341 -2.78 12.54 19.60
N VAL A 342 -3.71 11.58 19.40
CA VAL A 342 -4.38 11.39 18.11
C VAL A 342 -5.40 12.49 17.84
N PHE A 343 -6.11 12.94 18.88
CA PHE A 343 -7.07 14.04 18.77
C PHE A 343 -6.40 15.37 18.39
N LYS A 344 -5.28 15.73 19.04
CA LYS A 344 -4.47 16.91 18.67
C LYS A 344 -3.97 16.84 17.22
N ALA A 345 -3.43 15.70 16.81
CA ALA A 345 -3.00 15.47 15.43
C ALA A 345 -4.18 15.60 14.43
N THR A 346 -5.37 15.16 14.83
CA THR A 346 -6.59 15.29 14.02
C THR A 346 -6.98 16.76 13.83
N LYS A 347 -6.97 17.58 14.88
CA LYS A 347 -7.25 19.01 14.78
C LYS A 347 -6.23 19.72 13.87
N GLU A 348 -4.95 19.46 14.09
CA GLU A 348 -3.85 20.04 13.31
C GLU A 348 -4.00 19.73 11.81
N ILE A 349 -4.22 18.45 11.43
CA ILE A 349 -4.30 18.05 10.03
C ILE A 349 -5.57 18.60 9.33
N LEU A 350 -6.67 18.75 10.07
CA LEU A 350 -7.91 19.35 9.58
C LEU A 350 -7.85 20.89 9.55
N GLY A 351 -6.82 21.53 10.12
CA GLY A 351 -6.70 22.98 10.20
C GLY A 351 -7.68 23.62 11.19
N ILE A 352 -8.09 22.87 12.23
CA ILE A 352 -8.97 23.35 13.28
C ILE A 352 -8.10 23.98 14.39
N THR A 353 -8.24 25.27 14.61
CA THR A 353 -7.46 26.02 15.62
C THR A 353 -7.65 25.41 17.02
N ILE A 354 -6.56 25.29 17.78
CA ILE A 354 -6.55 24.82 19.17
C ILE A 354 -6.94 25.96 20.09
#